data_381c2d72f31256c0a0c6ea9cb4ba776c
#
_entry.id   381c2d72f31256c0a0c6ea9cb4ba776c
#
_cell.length_a   1.000
_cell.length_b   1.000
_cell.length_c   1.000
_cell.angle_alpha   90.00
_cell.angle_beta   90.00
_cell.angle_gamma   90.00
#
_symmetry.space_group_name_H-M   'P 1'
#
loop_
_entity.id
_entity.type
_entity.pdbx_description
1 polymer ?
#
loop_
_entity_poly.entity_id
_entity_poly.type
_entity_poly.pdbx_seq_one_letter_code
_entity_poly.pdbx_strand_id
1 'polypeptide(L)'
;MKTRNRIAPVIIVILIIVIIVVSSILIVNVNKEKASDDISDQMKEYYLNETEPEGNIFYSNNANSISLPKSDKTEESKLIRLPLYRQSHNFTCGVSCVSSVLRYAGYDFDTREDRLFLELGSTPENGTNYMKIVEYLESVRLDSSPDKPVFSTKVISLDYDNQDSGANDGLLREIRTALDDNHPIICAIQAWKDDADYSSRSEDDGHYVVLIGYSKGNDGYLYYFMDPSTSGSYTYLTEDEFILRWHDSLEGKSKRIGIEVSYLNPISEVPINVVYHID
;
A
#
# COMPACT_ATOMS: atom_id res chain seq x y z
N MET A 1 -59.50 -36.51 21.67
CA MET A 1 -58.10 -36.19 21.90
C MET A 1 -57.78 -34.92 21.10
N LYS A 2 -57.52 -33.78 21.80
CA LYS A 2 -57.09 -32.52 21.14
C LYS A 2 -55.57 -32.57 20.96
N THR A 3 -55.09 -32.78 19.75
CA THR A 3 -53.68 -32.56 19.38
C THR A 3 -53.38 -31.05 19.47
N ARG A 4 -52.75 -30.68 20.57
CA ARG A 4 -52.29 -29.32 20.83
C ARG A 4 -51.19 -29.01 19.78
N ASN A 5 -51.48 -28.06 18.89
CA ASN A 5 -50.60 -27.61 17.83
C ASN A 5 -49.29 -27.06 18.45
N ARG A 6 -48.24 -27.87 18.57
CA ARG A 6 -46.91 -27.51 19.15
C ARG A 6 -46.05 -26.70 18.18
N ILE A 7 -46.50 -26.50 16.95
CA ILE A 7 -45.76 -25.80 15.87
C ILE A 7 -45.76 -24.28 16.08
N ALA A 8 -46.85 -23.73 16.57
CA ALA A 8 -46.99 -22.26 16.77
C ALA A 8 -45.89 -21.66 17.68
N PRO A 9 -45.55 -22.23 18.86
CA PRO A 9 -44.49 -21.66 19.69
C PRO A 9 -43.08 -21.76 19.07
N VAL A 10 -42.81 -22.78 18.26
CA VAL A 10 -41.51 -22.93 17.59
C VAL A 10 -41.34 -21.86 16.50
N ILE A 11 -42.39 -21.59 15.74
CA ILE A 11 -42.37 -20.53 14.72
C ILE A 11 -42.14 -19.14 15.35
N ILE A 12 -42.78 -18.88 16.49
CA ILE A 12 -42.61 -17.62 17.21
C ILE A 12 -41.15 -17.44 17.69
N VAL A 13 -40.56 -18.49 18.23
CA VAL A 13 -39.15 -18.45 18.69
C VAL A 13 -38.21 -18.18 17.50
N ILE A 14 -38.41 -18.84 16.37
CA ILE A 14 -37.59 -18.61 15.15
C ILE A 14 -37.74 -17.17 14.67
N LEU A 15 -38.95 -16.62 14.62
CA LEU A 15 -39.21 -15.24 14.24
C LEU A 15 -38.50 -14.24 15.17
N ILE A 16 -38.54 -14.47 16.47
CA ILE A 16 -37.84 -13.62 17.45
C ILE A 16 -36.31 -13.66 17.22
N ILE A 17 -35.75 -14.85 16.99
CA ILE A 17 -34.29 -14.99 16.69
C ILE A 17 -33.95 -14.23 15.41
N VAL A 18 -34.72 -14.36 14.33
CA VAL A 18 -34.49 -13.65 13.07
C VAL A 18 -34.55 -12.13 13.28
N ILE A 19 -35.53 -11.65 14.03
CA ILE A 19 -35.64 -10.21 14.34
C ILE A 19 -34.42 -9.72 15.13
N ILE A 20 -33.97 -10.47 16.12
CA ILE A 20 -32.78 -10.10 16.90
C ILE A 20 -31.53 -10.05 16.01
N VAL A 21 -31.32 -11.03 15.14
CA VAL A 21 -30.17 -11.08 14.23
C VAL A 21 -30.21 -9.91 13.23
N VAL A 22 -31.37 -9.66 12.61
CA VAL A 22 -31.53 -8.53 11.67
C VAL A 22 -31.35 -7.19 12.36
N SER A 23 -31.88 -7.02 13.56
CA SER A 23 -31.70 -5.79 14.34
C SER A 23 -30.23 -5.59 14.75
N SER A 24 -29.53 -6.65 15.10
CA SER A 24 -28.09 -6.58 15.43
C SER A 24 -27.26 -6.18 14.23
N ILE A 25 -27.53 -6.73 13.04
CA ILE A 25 -26.86 -6.35 11.78
C ILE A 25 -27.15 -4.89 11.43
N LEU A 26 -28.40 -4.44 11.57
CA LEU A 26 -28.78 -3.04 11.34
C LEU A 26 -28.06 -2.09 12.30
N ILE A 27 -27.96 -2.42 13.58
CA ILE A 27 -27.25 -1.61 14.59
C ILE A 27 -25.75 -1.52 14.26
N VAL A 28 -25.13 -2.63 13.85
CA VAL A 28 -23.71 -2.66 13.45
C VAL A 28 -23.48 -1.77 12.22
N ASN A 29 -24.38 -1.83 11.22
CA ASN A 29 -24.25 -1.01 10.01
C ASN A 29 -24.47 0.48 10.31
N VAL A 30 -25.47 0.83 11.12
CA VAL A 30 -25.72 2.23 11.54
C VAL A 30 -24.56 2.79 12.37
N ASN A 31 -23.94 1.96 13.22
CA ASN A 31 -22.75 2.38 13.97
C ASN A 31 -21.52 2.54 13.08
N LYS A 32 -21.37 1.70 12.04
CA LYS A 32 -20.33 1.86 11.03
C LYS A 32 -20.51 3.15 10.20
N GLU A 33 -21.74 3.43 9.76
CA GLU A 33 -22.05 4.69 9.05
C GLU A 33 -21.79 5.91 9.93
N LYS A 34 -22.25 5.91 11.18
CA LYS A 34 -21.96 6.99 12.12
C LYS A 34 -20.47 7.19 12.40
N ALA A 35 -19.72 6.09 12.59
CA ALA A 35 -18.28 6.17 12.76
C ALA A 35 -17.60 6.71 11.50
N SER A 36 -18.08 6.32 10.31
CA SER A 36 -17.61 6.85 9.03
C SER A 36 -17.86 8.35 8.87
N ASP A 37 -19.06 8.80 9.25
CA ASP A 37 -19.41 10.23 9.17
C ASP A 37 -18.61 11.07 10.16
N ASP A 38 -18.39 10.59 11.39
CA ASP A 38 -17.63 11.28 12.43
C ASP A 38 -16.15 11.40 12.04
N ILE A 39 -15.57 10.35 11.47
CA ILE A 39 -14.18 10.37 10.95
C ILE A 39 -14.09 11.23 9.69
N SER A 40 -15.08 11.20 8.80
CA SER A 40 -15.14 12.10 7.63
C SER A 40 -15.20 13.56 8.04
N ASP A 41 -15.91 13.89 9.11
CA ASP A 41 -15.97 15.25 9.63
C ASP A 41 -14.69 15.67 10.35
N GLN A 42 -14.04 14.77 11.09
CA GLN A 42 -12.71 14.99 11.67
C GLN A 42 -11.66 15.20 10.57
N MET A 43 -11.73 14.44 9.47
CA MET A 43 -10.86 14.64 8.33
C MET A 43 -11.11 15.97 7.63
N LYS A 44 -12.36 16.39 7.45
CA LYS A 44 -12.68 17.70 6.90
C LYS A 44 -12.09 18.83 7.76
N GLU A 45 -12.14 18.70 9.08
CA GLU A 45 -11.55 19.67 10.01
C GLU A 45 -10.02 19.68 9.89
N TYR A 46 -9.41 18.52 9.72
CA TYR A 46 -7.98 18.38 9.45
C TYR A 46 -7.61 19.03 8.10
N TYR A 47 -8.35 18.75 7.04
CA TYR A 47 -8.17 19.36 5.71
C TYR A 47 -8.25 20.88 5.71
N LEU A 48 -9.13 21.46 6.53
CA LEU A 48 -9.29 22.91 6.61
C LEU A 48 -8.14 23.60 7.37
N ASN A 49 -7.39 22.84 8.17
CA ASN A 49 -6.32 23.33 9.02
C ASN A 49 -4.92 22.97 8.52
N GLU A 50 -4.79 22.05 7.54
CA GLU A 50 -3.50 21.82 6.89
C GLU A 50 -3.16 23.00 5.99
N THR A 51 -2.19 23.78 6.42
CA THR A 51 -1.38 24.55 5.48
C THR A 51 -0.66 23.52 4.61
N GLU A 52 -0.71 23.66 3.28
CA GLU A 52 0.09 22.84 2.37
C GLU A 52 1.49 22.66 2.95
N PRO A 53 2.01 21.41 3.05
CA PRO A 53 3.34 21.20 3.59
C PRO A 53 4.30 22.10 2.82
N GLU A 54 5.06 22.92 3.55
CA GLU A 54 6.16 23.70 2.99
C GLU A 54 7.19 22.69 2.49
N GLY A 55 7.16 22.39 1.24
CA GLY A 55 8.03 21.39 0.63
C GLY A 55 7.34 20.63 -0.46
N ASN A 56 6.64 21.32 -1.34
CA ASN A 56 6.34 20.76 -2.66
C ASN A 56 7.67 20.46 -3.33
N ILE A 57 8.14 19.22 -3.18
CA ILE A 57 9.25 18.72 -3.95
C ILE A 57 8.78 18.68 -5.38
N PHE A 58 9.10 19.73 -6.08
CA PHE A 58 8.91 19.77 -7.51
C PHE A 58 10.00 18.87 -8.10
N TYR A 59 9.63 17.70 -8.61
CA TYR A 59 10.42 16.95 -9.57
C TYR A 59 10.61 17.79 -10.85
N SER A 60 11.01 19.06 -10.69
CA SER A 60 11.02 20.06 -11.77
C SER A 60 12.33 20.12 -12.51
N ASN A 61 13.36 19.43 -12.03
CA ASN A 61 14.66 19.48 -12.69
C ASN A 61 14.87 18.22 -13.53
N ASN A 62 14.79 18.37 -14.85
CA ASN A 62 15.15 17.33 -15.83
C ASN A 62 16.54 16.72 -15.63
N ALA A 63 17.38 17.29 -14.77
CA ALA A 63 18.71 16.81 -14.44
C ALA A 63 18.71 15.44 -13.69
N ASN A 64 17.64 15.16 -12.94
CA ASN A 64 17.51 13.94 -12.12
C ASN A 64 16.45 12.98 -12.69
N SER A 65 16.20 13.01 -13.98
CA SER A 65 15.26 12.11 -14.63
C SER A 65 15.95 11.13 -15.57
N ILE A 66 15.38 9.94 -15.67
CA ILE A 66 15.86 8.88 -16.55
C ILE A 66 14.72 8.48 -17.49
N SER A 67 15.02 8.41 -18.78
CA SER A 67 14.11 7.85 -19.77
C SER A 67 14.18 6.33 -19.74
N LEU A 68 13.04 5.68 -19.56
CA LEU A 68 12.95 4.22 -19.51
C LEU A 68 12.99 3.60 -20.92
N PRO A 69 13.55 2.38 -21.07
CA PRO A 69 13.50 1.65 -22.31
C PRO A 69 12.04 1.29 -22.65
N LYS A 70 11.75 1.14 -23.94
CA LYS A 70 10.42 0.76 -24.43
C LYS A 70 10.05 -0.69 -24.10
N SER A 71 11.03 -1.53 -23.80
CA SER A 71 10.84 -2.94 -23.45
C SER A 71 10.65 -3.07 -21.94
N ASP A 72 9.62 -3.77 -21.51
CA ASP A 72 9.28 -3.97 -20.10
C ASP A 72 10.17 -5.03 -19.43
N LYS A 73 10.81 -5.87 -20.22
CA LYS A 73 11.74 -6.90 -19.73
C LYS A 73 12.91 -7.10 -20.68
N THR A 74 14.10 -7.12 -20.09
CA THR A 74 15.33 -7.64 -20.69
C THR A 74 15.96 -8.61 -19.70
N GLU A 75 17.09 -9.23 -20.04
CA GLU A 75 17.82 -10.11 -19.10
C GLU A 75 18.23 -9.41 -17.80
N GLU A 76 18.37 -8.09 -17.84
CA GLU A 76 18.88 -7.27 -16.73
C GLU A 76 17.92 -6.13 -16.35
N SER A 77 16.65 -6.19 -16.76
CA SER A 77 15.66 -5.18 -16.40
C SER A 77 14.24 -5.71 -16.39
N LYS A 78 13.43 -5.15 -15.52
CA LYS A 78 12.00 -5.40 -15.41
C LYS A 78 11.27 -4.12 -15.01
N LEU A 79 10.08 -3.91 -15.59
CA LEU A 79 9.19 -2.81 -15.22
C LEU A 79 7.74 -3.32 -15.19
N ILE A 80 7.08 -3.10 -14.06
CA ILE A 80 5.64 -3.28 -13.88
C ILE A 80 4.98 -1.92 -14.08
N ARG A 81 4.06 -1.81 -15.04
CA ARG A 81 3.42 -0.54 -15.42
C ARG A 81 2.20 -0.26 -14.54
N LEU A 82 2.44 -0.09 -13.26
CA LEU A 82 1.43 0.13 -12.23
C LEU A 82 0.87 1.57 -12.31
N PRO A 83 -0.46 1.78 -12.20
CA PRO A 83 -1.05 3.11 -12.23
C PRO A 83 -0.58 3.99 -11.05
N LEU A 84 -0.35 5.28 -11.31
CA LEU A 84 0.00 6.24 -10.28
C LEU A 84 -1.27 6.70 -9.54
N TYR A 85 -1.21 6.59 -8.22
CA TYR A 85 -2.14 7.22 -7.28
C TYR A 85 -1.38 8.18 -6.39
N ARG A 86 -1.84 9.43 -6.30
CA ARG A 86 -1.26 10.43 -5.39
C ARG A 86 -2.07 10.49 -4.13
N GLN A 87 -1.38 10.54 -3.00
CA GLN A 87 -2.00 10.79 -1.71
C GLN A 87 -2.55 12.21 -1.64
N SER A 88 -3.65 12.40 -0.95
CA SER A 88 -4.22 13.72 -0.69
C SER A 88 -3.78 14.28 0.67
N HIS A 89 -3.18 13.46 1.52
CA HIS A 89 -2.67 13.81 2.85
C HIS A 89 -1.28 13.23 3.07
N ASN A 90 -0.51 13.87 3.94
CA ASN A 90 0.86 13.45 4.27
C ASN A 90 0.94 12.07 4.95
N PHE A 91 -0.15 11.52 5.46
CA PHE A 91 -0.22 10.22 6.16
C PHE A 91 -0.89 9.10 5.35
N THR A 92 -1.38 9.35 4.12
CA THR A 92 -2.13 8.37 3.32
C THR A 92 -1.31 7.70 2.21
N CYS A 93 0.02 7.75 2.28
CA CYS A 93 0.90 7.10 1.32
C CYS A 93 0.63 5.59 1.18
N GLY A 94 0.47 4.87 2.30
CA GLY A 94 0.12 3.45 2.29
C GLY A 94 -1.24 3.16 1.65
N VAL A 95 -2.22 4.03 1.88
CA VAL A 95 -3.56 3.95 1.26
C VAL A 95 -3.46 4.07 -0.26
N SER A 96 -2.70 5.05 -0.75
CA SER A 96 -2.51 5.29 -2.18
C SER A 96 -1.71 4.17 -2.85
N CYS A 97 -0.75 3.57 -2.14
CA CYS A 97 -0.08 2.35 -2.61
C CYS A 97 -1.06 1.20 -2.81
N VAL A 98 -1.96 0.97 -1.85
CA VAL A 98 -3.02 -0.05 -1.97
C VAL A 98 -3.96 0.26 -3.14
N SER A 99 -4.40 1.52 -3.29
CA SER A 99 -5.25 1.95 -4.42
C SER A 99 -4.59 1.64 -5.77
N SER A 100 -3.29 1.90 -5.88
CA SER A 100 -2.52 1.64 -7.09
C SER A 100 -2.45 0.15 -7.43
N VAL A 101 -2.19 -0.69 -6.43
CA VAL A 101 -2.15 -2.16 -6.57
C VAL A 101 -3.51 -2.72 -6.94
N LEU A 102 -4.58 -2.28 -6.28
CA LEU A 102 -5.95 -2.68 -6.61
C LEU A 102 -6.29 -2.38 -8.07
N ARG A 103 -5.98 -1.17 -8.50
CA ARG A 103 -6.26 -0.74 -9.87
C ARG A 103 -5.42 -1.50 -10.90
N TYR A 104 -4.17 -1.76 -10.60
CA TYR A 104 -3.30 -2.57 -11.45
C TYR A 104 -3.86 -3.98 -11.66
N ALA A 105 -4.41 -4.59 -10.63
CA ALA A 105 -5.08 -5.88 -10.70
C ALA A 105 -6.48 -5.84 -11.32
N GLY A 106 -6.91 -4.68 -11.85
CA GLY A 106 -8.21 -4.53 -12.50
C GLY A 106 -9.38 -4.34 -11.53
N TYR A 107 -9.10 -4.04 -10.27
CA TYR A 107 -10.11 -3.70 -9.27
C TYR A 107 -10.39 -2.20 -9.31
N ASP A 108 -11.49 -1.82 -9.93
CA ASP A 108 -11.88 -0.42 -10.13
C ASP A 108 -13.01 0.02 -9.20
N PHE A 109 -13.38 -0.83 -8.23
CA PHE A 109 -14.42 -0.49 -7.29
C PHE A 109 -13.83 0.24 -6.10
N ASP A 110 -14.41 1.36 -5.83
CA ASP A 110 -14.25 2.24 -4.68
C ASP A 110 -12.81 2.31 -4.09
N THR A 111 -11.88 2.72 -4.96
CA THR A 111 -10.49 3.03 -4.59
C THR A 111 -10.36 4.44 -4.01
N ARG A 112 -11.46 5.03 -3.54
CA ARG A 112 -11.45 6.35 -2.92
C ARG A 112 -10.63 6.31 -1.64
N GLU A 113 -9.73 7.25 -1.55
CA GLU A 113 -8.80 7.35 -0.44
C GLU A 113 -9.52 7.52 0.91
N ASP A 114 -10.61 8.32 0.93
CA ASP A 114 -11.43 8.58 2.11
C ASP A 114 -12.11 7.33 2.70
N ARG A 115 -12.30 6.31 1.90
CA ARG A 115 -12.85 5.03 2.35
C ARG A 115 -11.76 4.03 2.72
N LEU A 116 -10.78 3.88 1.84
CA LEU A 116 -9.67 2.96 2.07
C LEU A 116 -8.89 3.31 3.34
N PHE A 117 -8.69 4.60 3.63
CA PHE A 117 -7.96 5.00 4.83
C PHE A 117 -8.68 4.54 6.11
N LEU A 118 -10.02 4.52 6.12
CA LEU A 118 -10.81 4.01 7.23
C LEU A 118 -10.64 2.50 7.41
N GLU A 119 -10.70 1.76 6.30
CA GLU A 119 -10.56 0.30 6.31
C GLU A 119 -9.13 -0.14 6.69
N LEU A 120 -8.13 0.64 6.29
CA LEU A 120 -6.73 0.43 6.64
C LEU A 120 -6.38 0.97 8.03
N GLY A 121 -7.27 1.74 8.66
CA GLY A 121 -7.06 2.34 9.97
C GLY A 121 -5.88 3.32 9.98
N SER A 122 -5.66 4.04 8.88
CA SER A 122 -4.61 5.05 8.78
C SER A 122 -4.96 6.26 9.64
N THR A 123 -3.96 6.86 10.27
CA THR A 123 -4.14 8.07 11.10
C THR A 123 -3.04 9.08 10.84
N PRO A 124 -3.31 10.39 11.09
CA PRO A 124 -2.27 11.42 10.96
C PRO A 124 -1.03 11.16 11.80
N GLU A 125 -1.18 10.54 12.99
CA GLU A 125 -0.10 10.31 13.93
C GLU A 125 0.76 9.10 13.58
N ASN A 126 0.17 8.07 12.93
CA ASN A 126 0.84 6.79 12.74
C ASN A 126 0.89 6.32 11.28
N GLY A 127 0.33 7.12 10.35
CA GLY A 127 0.21 6.68 8.95
C GLY A 127 -0.59 5.38 8.82
N THR A 128 -0.14 4.48 7.98
CA THR A 128 -0.78 3.19 7.71
C THR A 128 0.07 2.05 8.27
N ASN A 129 -0.51 1.19 9.10
CA ASN A 129 0.19 0.00 9.58
C ASN A 129 0.30 -1.06 8.46
N TYR A 130 1.50 -1.59 8.22
CA TYR A 130 1.76 -2.56 7.15
C TYR A 130 0.92 -3.84 7.28
N MET A 131 0.64 -4.32 8.51
CA MET A 131 -0.22 -5.49 8.71
C MET A 131 -1.66 -5.22 8.29
N LYS A 132 -2.14 -3.98 8.41
CA LYS A 132 -3.46 -3.60 7.91
C LYS A 132 -3.52 -3.62 6.39
N ILE A 133 -2.42 -3.27 5.72
CA ILE A 133 -2.30 -3.43 4.26
C ILE A 133 -2.41 -4.92 3.89
N VAL A 134 -1.69 -5.80 4.58
CA VAL A 134 -1.75 -7.26 4.38
C VAL A 134 -3.17 -7.79 4.59
N GLU A 135 -3.76 -7.52 5.77
CA GLU A 135 -5.11 -7.97 6.12
C GLU A 135 -6.15 -7.51 5.08
N TYR A 136 -6.05 -6.26 4.64
CA TYR A 136 -6.96 -5.70 3.66
C TYR A 136 -6.82 -6.40 2.30
N LEU A 137 -5.61 -6.47 1.73
CA LEU A 137 -5.39 -7.13 0.44
C LEU A 137 -5.83 -8.59 0.44
N GLU A 138 -5.53 -9.34 1.50
CA GLU A 138 -5.96 -10.73 1.64
C GLU A 138 -7.46 -10.89 1.91
N SER A 139 -8.16 -9.83 2.28
CA SER A 139 -9.62 -9.83 2.44
C SER A 139 -10.38 -9.63 1.14
N VAL A 140 -9.76 -9.09 0.10
CA VAL A 140 -10.41 -8.77 -1.17
C VAL A 140 -10.87 -10.04 -1.87
N ARG A 141 -12.15 -10.07 -2.29
CA ARG A 141 -12.80 -11.21 -2.95
C ARG A 141 -13.48 -10.77 -4.23
N LEU A 142 -13.61 -11.70 -5.18
CA LEU A 142 -14.49 -11.54 -6.34
C LEU A 142 -15.90 -12.05 -6.01
N ASP A 143 -16.91 -11.36 -6.51
CA ASP A 143 -18.30 -11.85 -6.43
C ASP A 143 -18.45 -13.23 -7.09
N SER A 144 -17.68 -13.49 -8.16
CA SER A 144 -17.65 -14.77 -8.86
C SER A 144 -16.88 -15.87 -8.13
N SER A 145 -16.09 -15.55 -7.11
CA SER A 145 -15.23 -16.47 -6.34
C SER A 145 -15.07 -16.01 -4.91
N PRO A 146 -16.14 -16.00 -4.11
CA PRO A 146 -16.11 -15.44 -2.75
C PRO A 146 -15.22 -16.22 -1.78
N ASP A 147 -14.91 -17.46 -2.09
CA ASP A 147 -14.11 -18.33 -1.21
C ASP A 147 -12.59 -18.17 -1.41
N LYS A 148 -12.17 -17.43 -2.44
CA LYS A 148 -10.74 -17.25 -2.74
C LYS A 148 -10.32 -15.79 -2.67
N PRO A 149 -9.21 -15.46 -1.97
CA PRO A 149 -8.65 -14.12 -2.03
C PRO A 149 -8.18 -13.84 -3.46
N VAL A 150 -8.28 -12.57 -3.86
CA VAL A 150 -7.74 -12.08 -5.13
C VAL A 150 -6.24 -11.91 -5.05
N PHE A 151 -5.79 -11.41 -3.92
CA PHE A 151 -4.39 -11.16 -3.63
C PHE A 151 -3.86 -12.20 -2.65
N SER A 152 -2.61 -12.57 -2.85
CA SER A 152 -1.80 -13.24 -1.85
C SER A 152 -0.64 -12.32 -1.52
N THR A 153 -0.34 -12.16 -0.25
CA THR A 153 0.75 -11.30 0.20
C THR A 153 1.87 -12.12 0.84
N LYS A 154 3.09 -11.60 0.72
CA LYS A 154 4.25 -12.11 1.44
C LYS A 154 5.00 -10.95 2.06
N VAL A 155 5.11 -10.96 3.38
CA VAL A 155 5.90 -9.96 4.09
C VAL A 155 7.38 -10.30 3.98
N ILE A 156 8.14 -9.39 3.39
CA ILE A 156 9.59 -9.41 3.33
C ILE A 156 10.08 -8.56 4.49
N SER A 157 10.90 -9.11 5.37
CA SER A 157 11.42 -8.36 6.53
C SER A 157 12.85 -8.77 6.85
N LEU A 158 13.69 -7.76 7.08
CA LEU A 158 15.07 -7.92 7.54
C LEU A 158 15.38 -6.82 8.57
N ASP A 159 16.06 -7.18 9.67
CA ASP A 159 16.54 -6.19 10.62
C ASP A 159 17.52 -5.24 9.91
N TYR A 160 17.30 -3.94 10.04
CA TYR A 160 18.11 -2.91 9.36
C TYR A 160 19.57 -2.92 9.83
N ASP A 161 19.78 -3.19 11.13
CA ASP A 161 21.11 -3.33 11.73
C ASP A 161 21.90 -4.54 11.24
N ASN A 162 21.26 -5.42 10.46
CA ASN A 162 21.98 -6.53 9.86
C ASN A 162 22.88 -6.02 8.73
N GLN A 163 24.14 -5.79 9.05
CA GLN A 163 25.18 -5.30 8.13
C GLN A 163 25.80 -6.44 7.30
N ASP A 164 25.27 -7.66 7.37
CA ASP A 164 25.73 -8.75 6.52
C ASP A 164 25.38 -8.46 5.06
N SER A 165 26.41 -8.18 4.27
CA SER A 165 26.24 -7.92 2.83
C SER A 165 25.57 -9.09 2.11
N GLY A 166 25.81 -10.33 2.54
CA GLY A 166 25.17 -11.50 1.98
C GLY A 166 23.66 -11.56 2.25
N ALA A 167 23.21 -11.04 3.40
CA ALA A 167 21.78 -10.93 3.71
C ALA A 167 21.09 -9.87 2.83
N ASN A 168 21.73 -8.71 2.63
CA ASN A 168 21.23 -7.67 1.73
C ASN A 168 21.17 -8.17 0.28
N ASP A 169 22.23 -8.80 -0.22
CA ASP A 169 22.26 -9.40 -1.56
C ASP A 169 21.18 -10.47 -1.74
N GLY A 170 20.91 -11.26 -0.71
CA GLY A 170 19.84 -12.25 -0.69
C GLY A 170 18.47 -11.59 -0.85
N LEU A 171 18.24 -10.55 -0.06
CA LEU A 171 17.01 -9.77 -0.09
C LEU A 171 16.80 -9.07 -1.44
N LEU A 172 17.83 -8.45 -2.00
CA LEU A 172 17.76 -7.79 -3.31
C LEU A 172 17.48 -8.80 -4.45
N ARG A 173 18.01 -10.02 -4.36
CA ARG A 173 17.65 -11.08 -5.32
C ARG A 173 16.20 -11.52 -5.16
N GLU A 174 15.70 -11.64 -3.93
CA GLU A 174 14.32 -12.00 -3.65
C GLU A 174 13.35 -10.99 -4.27
N ILE A 175 13.56 -9.69 -4.04
CA ILE A 175 12.69 -8.66 -4.61
C ILE A 175 12.77 -8.60 -6.15
N ARG A 176 13.94 -8.80 -6.76
CA ARG A 176 14.04 -8.88 -8.23
C ARG A 176 13.29 -10.08 -8.78
N THR A 177 13.33 -11.23 -8.10
CA THR A 177 12.54 -12.40 -8.48
C THR A 177 11.05 -12.13 -8.41
N ALA A 178 10.57 -11.50 -7.34
CA ALA A 178 9.17 -11.11 -7.21
C ALA A 178 8.74 -10.17 -8.36
N LEU A 179 9.57 -9.16 -8.67
CA LEU A 179 9.31 -8.26 -9.80
C LEU A 179 9.27 -8.99 -11.14
N ASP A 180 10.18 -9.96 -11.37
CA ASP A 180 10.18 -10.79 -12.58
C ASP A 180 8.89 -11.57 -12.75
N ASP A 181 8.28 -12.00 -11.64
CA ASP A 181 6.99 -12.68 -11.59
C ASP A 181 5.78 -11.71 -11.68
N ASN A 182 6.02 -10.42 -11.93
CA ASN A 182 5.02 -9.33 -11.93
C ASN A 182 4.37 -9.08 -10.57
N HIS A 183 5.07 -9.33 -9.49
CA HIS A 183 4.63 -9.02 -8.15
C HIS A 183 5.21 -7.65 -7.70
N PRO A 184 4.43 -6.57 -7.66
CA PRO A 184 4.87 -5.30 -7.08
C PRO A 184 5.08 -5.46 -5.57
N ILE A 185 5.95 -4.63 -5.00
CA ILE A 185 6.27 -4.70 -3.57
C ILE A 185 6.01 -3.33 -2.93
N ILE A 186 5.09 -3.27 -1.97
CA ILE A 186 4.88 -2.05 -1.18
C ILE A 186 6.00 -1.99 -0.14
N CYS A 187 6.85 -0.97 -0.22
CA CYS A 187 8.01 -0.77 0.65
C CYS A 187 7.81 0.43 1.57
N ALA A 188 8.22 0.30 2.83
CA ALA A 188 8.37 1.43 3.74
C ALA A 188 9.83 1.93 3.64
N ILE A 189 9.99 3.19 3.23
CA ILE A 189 11.30 3.84 3.05
C ILE A 189 11.36 5.14 3.85
N GLN A 190 12.56 5.67 4.03
CA GLN A 190 12.78 7.04 4.51
C GLN A 190 12.93 7.98 3.31
N ALA A 191 12.23 9.13 3.34
CA ALA A 191 12.23 10.10 2.26
C ALA A 191 12.23 11.53 2.81
N TRP A 192 12.72 12.48 2.02
CA TRP A 192 12.66 13.95 2.26
C TRP A 192 13.31 14.44 3.55
N LYS A 193 14.38 13.81 4.00
CA LYS A 193 15.14 14.33 5.14
C LYS A 193 15.89 15.61 4.76
N ASP A 194 15.81 16.64 5.60
CA ASP A 194 16.45 17.93 5.39
C ASP A 194 17.98 17.84 5.27
N ASP A 195 18.59 16.92 5.99
CA ASP A 195 20.04 16.72 6.03
C ASP A 195 20.53 15.60 5.09
N ALA A 196 19.61 14.94 4.38
CA ALA A 196 19.85 13.76 3.55
C ALA A 196 20.60 12.62 4.27
N ASP A 197 20.59 12.62 5.62
CA ASP A 197 21.17 11.54 6.43
C ASP A 197 20.17 10.43 6.69
N TYR A 198 19.94 9.60 5.68
CA TYR A 198 19.05 8.44 5.77
C TYR A 198 19.65 7.28 6.58
N SER A 199 20.91 7.38 7.02
CA SER A 199 21.52 6.40 7.91
C SER A 199 21.14 6.61 9.36
N SER A 200 20.61 7.80 9.70
CA SER A 200 20.13 8.09 11.06
C SER A 200 18.91 7.21 11.35
N ARG A 201 18.84 6.69 12.58
CA ARG A 201 17.70 5.89 13.05
C ARG A 201 16.48 6.74 13.45
N SER A 202 16.49 8.03 13.12
CA SER A 202 15.30 8.86 13.16
C SER A 202 14.39 8.41 12.04
N GLU A 203 13.29 7.77 12.37
CA GLU A 203 12.32 7.19 11.45
C GLU A 203 11.10 8.10 11.34
N ASP A 204 11.35 9.43 11.41
CA ASP A 204 10.29 10.44 11.42
C ASP A 204 9.74 10.73 10.01
N ASP A 205 10.47 10.28 8.96
CA ASP A 205 10.16 10.55 7.56
C ASP A 205 9.75 9.28 6.80
N GLY A 206 9.05 8.39 7.48
CA GLY A 206 8.55 7.14 6.91
C GLY A 206 7.57 7.37 5.75
N HIS A 207 7.80 6.70 4.63
CA HIS A 207 7.00 6.84 3.43
C HIS A 207 6.77 5.49 2.75
N TYR A 208 5.54 5.20 2.35
CA TYR A 208 5.24 4.04 1.53
C TYR A 208 5.35 4.38 0.05
N VAL A 209 6.06 3.53 -0.67
CA VAL A 209 6.15 3.52 -2.14
C VAL A 209 5.88 2.12 -2.66
N VAL A 210 5.53 1.98 -3.93
CA VAL A 210 5.45 0.66 -4.57
C VAL A 210 6.65 0.45 -5.46
N LEU A 211 7.51 -0.49 -5.12
CA LEU A 211 8.60 -0.95 -5.97
C LEU A 211 8.01 -1.71 -7.18
N ILE A 212 8.28 -1.21 -8.37
CA ILE A 212 7.68 -1.65 -9.62
C ILE A 212 8.68 -2.16 -10.66
N GLY A 213 9.96 -2.06 -10.38
CA GLY A 213 10.94 -2.52 -11.36
C GLY A 213 12.38 -2.26 -10.97
N TYR A 214 13.24 -2.72 -11.84
CA TYR A 214 14.67 -2.51 -11.74
C TYR A 214 15.33 -2.51 -13.12
N SER A 215 16.52 -1.94 -13.22
CA SER A 215 17.42 -2.17 -14.33
C SER A 215 18.86 -2.18 -13.86
N LYS A 216 19.70 -2.94 -14.56
CA LYS A 216 21.14 -2.94 -14.32
C LYS A 216 21.80 -1.93 -15.24
N GLY A 217 22.49 -0.98 -14.65
CA GLY A 217 23.36 -0.02 -15.34
C GLY A 217 24.83 -0.38 -15.23
N ASN A 218 25.70 0.54 -15.66
CA ASN A 218 27.16 0.37 -15.54
C ASN A 218 27.64 0.41 -14.07
N ASP A 219 26.94 1.19 -13.23
CA ASP A 219 27.31 1.47 -11.85
C ASP A 219 26.47 0.69 -10.82
N GLY A 220 25.77 -0.37 -11.24
CA GLY A 220 24.92 -1.18 -10.38
C GLY A 220 23.46 -1.16 -10.80
N TYR A 221 22.57 -1.56 -9.90
CA TYR A 221 21.13 -1.57 -10.17
C TYR A 221 20.49 -0.22 -9.84
N LEU A 222 19.46 0.11 -10.62
CA LEU A 222 18.47 1.14 -10.33
C LEU A 222 17.16 0.43 -9.99
N TYR A 223 16.44 0.93 -9.00
CA TYR A 223 15.12 0.46 -8.61
C TYR A 223 14.08 1.52 -8.89
N TYR A 224 12.94 1.12 -9.45
CA TYR A 224 11.87 2.01 -9.90
C TYR A 224 10.66 1.89 -9.00
N PHE A 225 10.05 3.02 -8.69
CA PHE A 225 8.92 3.09 -7.77
C PHE A 225 7.75 3.86 -8.38
N MET A 226 6.54 3.49 -7.98
CA MET A 226 5.39 4.38 -7.97
C MET A 226 5.40 5.08 -6.61
N ASP A 227 5.61 6.39 -6.63
CA ASP A 227 5.67 7.25 -5.45
C ASP A 227 4.34 8.00 -5.31
N PRO A 228 3.55 7.72 -4.25
CA PRO A 228 2.24 8.32 -4.05
C PRO A 228 2.28 9.71 -3.44
N SER A 229 3.43 10.34 -3.20
CA SER A 229 3.48 11.67 -2.59
C SER A 229 2.56 12.67 -3.31
N THR A 230 2.19 13.77 -2.66
CA THR A 230 1.24 14.75 -3.22
C THR A 230 1.72 15.34 -4.56
N SER A 231 3.03 15.49 -4.71
CA SER A 231 3.70 15.82 -5.98
C SER A 231 4.22 14.60 -6.72
N GLY A 232 3.87 13.39 -6.25
CA GLY A 232 4.44 12.12 -6.62
C GLY A 232 4.36 11.76 -8.10
N SER A 233 5.27 10.90 -8.49
CA SER A 233 5.45 10.43 -9.87
C SER A 233 6.00 9.00 -9.85
N TYR A 234 6.49 8.55 -11.01
CA TYR A 234 7.35 7.39 -11.07
C TYR A 234 8.78 7.82 -10.78
N THR A 235 9.42 7.12 -9.86
CA THR A 235 10.70 7.53 -9.29
C THR A 235 11.73 6.42 -9.32
N TYR A 236 12.97 6.75 -9.01
CA TYR A 236 14.06 5.77 -8.89
C TYR A 236 14.99 6.10 -7.74
N LEU A 237 15.66 5.06 -7.25
CA LEU A 237 16.85 5.14 -6.41
C LEU A 237 17.93 4.23 -6.98
N THR A 238 19.19 4.54 -6.72
CA THR A 238 20.28 3.58 -6.89
C THR A 238 20.16 2.47 -5.86
N GLU A 239 20.84 1.34 -6.10
CA GLU A 239 20.83 0.21 -5.16
C GLU A 239 21.33 0.62 -3.78
N ASP A 240 22.40 1.40 -3.71
CA ASP A 240 22.98 1.87 -2.44
C ASP A 240 21.99 2.80 -1.69
N GLU A 241 21.36 3.74 -2.40
CA GLU A 241 20.35 4.62 -1.81
C GLU A 241 19.12 3.84 -1.34
N PHE A 242 18.67 2.87 -2.14
CA PHE A 242 17.54 2.05 -1.75
C PHE A 242 17.83 1.24 -0.49
N ILE A 243 18.97 0.59 -0.41
CA ILE A 243 19.38 -0.15 0.80
C ILE A 243 19.50 0.77 2.01
N LEU A 244 19.99 1.99 1.81
CA LEU A 244 20.15 2.97 2.86
C LEU A 244 18.79 3.48 3.38
N ARG A 245 17.85 3.78 2.47
CA ARG A 245 16.53 4.35 2.79
C ARG A 245 15.47 3.30 3.16
N TRP A 246 15.65 2.03 2.79
CA TRP A 246 14.64 1.00 2.99
C TRP A 246 14.63 0.52 4.45
N HIS A 247 14.02 1.30 5.30
CA HIS A 247 13.76 0.94 6.70
C HIS A 247 12.64 1.80 7.29
N ASP A 248 12.02 1.29 8.34
CA ASP A 248 11.04 1.97 9.15
C ASP A 248 11.00 1.37 10.55
N SER A 249 10.40 2.08 11.51
CA SER A 249 10.23 1.59 12.87
C SER A 249 9.12 0.57 12.98
N LEU A 250 9.47 -0.62 13.42
CA LEU A 250 8.51 -1.65 13.73
C LEU A 250 8.76 -2.18 15.15
N GLU A 251 7.79 -1.97 16.02
CA GLU A 251 7.87 -2.40 17.44
C GLU A 251 9.17 -1.92 18.14
N GLY A 252 9.58 -0.69 17.82
CA GLY A 252 10.78 -0.08 18.38
C GLY A 252 12.11 -0.60 17.84
N LYS A 253 12.06 -1.30 16.70
CA LYS A 253 13.23 -1.74 15.95
C LYS A 253 13.20 -1.22 14.54
N SER A 254 14.34 -0.81 14.03
CA SER A 254 14.48 -0.47 12.62
C SER A 254 14.52 -1.73 11.76
N LYS A 255 13.61 -1.82 10.78
CA LYS A 255 13.48 -2.97 9.87
C LYS A 255 13.26 -2.54 8.44
N ARG A 256 13.81 -3.29 7.50
CA ARG A 256 13.37 -3.27 6.11
C ARG A 256 12.04 -4.00 6.02
N ILE A 257 11.01 -3.34 5.51
CA ILE A 257 9.68 -3.91 5.37
C ILE A 257 9.21 -3.76 3.93
N GLY A 258 8.84 -4.88 3.34
CA GLY A 258 8.21 -4.96 2.03
C GLY A 258 7.02 -5.90 2.05
N ILE A 259 5.98 -5.59 1.30
CA ILE A 259 4.82 -6.45 1.09
C ILE A 259 4.80 -6.82 -0.39
N GLU A 260 5.29 -8.00 -0.71
CA GLU A 260 5.13 -8.58 -2.05
C GLU A 260 3.66 -8.91 -2.27
N VAL A 261 3.11 -8.48 -3.41
CA VAL A 261 1.70 -8.69 -3.74
C VAL A 261 1.58 -9.49 -5.03
N SER A 262 1.06 -10.70 -4.94
CA SER A 262 0.66 -11.50 -6.10
C SER A 262 -0.86 -11.48 -6.27
N TYR A 263 -1.33 -11.59 -7.52
CA TYR A 263 -2.75 -11.47 -7.85
C TYR A 263 -3.14 -12.43 -8.98
N LEU A 264 -4.45 -12.75 -9.05
CA LEU A 264 -4.98 -13.76 -9.97
C LEU A 264 -5.62 -13.18 -11.23
N ASN A 265 -5.70 -11.86 -11.38
CA ASN A 265 -6.49 -11.19 -12.42
C ASN A 265 -5.66 -10.47 -13.49
N PRO A 266 -6.29 -10.14 -14.63
CA PRO A 266 -5.65 -9.33 -15.67
C PRO A 266 -5.16 -8.00 -15.15
N ILE A 267 -4.07 -7.55 -15.73
CA ILE A 267 -3.35 -6.33 -15.38
C ILE A 267 -3.91 -5.16 -16.17
N SER A 268 -4.10 -4.02 -15.49
CA SER A 268 -4.34 -2.71 -16.11
C SER A 268 -3.04 -1.93 -16.17
N GLU A 269 -2.38 -1.91 -17.31
CA GLU A 269 -1.10 -1.24 -17.50
C GLU A 269 -1.25 0.22 -17.95
N VAL A 270 -0.31 1.06 -17.51
CA VAL A 270 -0.19 2.45 -17.93
C VAL A 270 1.17 2.74 -18.57
N PRO A 271 1.29 3.69 -19.50
CA PRO A 271 2.59 4.06 -20.05
C PRO A 271 3.47 4.77 -19.00
N ILE A 272 4.67 4.27 -18.79
CA ILE A 272 5.70 4.90 -17.96
C ILE A 272 6.94 5.09 -18.84
N ASN A 273 7.31 6.34 -19.10
CA ASN A 273 8.40 6.67 -20.02
C ASN A 273 9.59 7.34 -19.33
N VAL A 274 9.34 8.00 -18.22
CA VAL A 274 10.34 8.76 -17.45
C VAL A 274 10.15 8.50 -15.98
N VAL A 275 11.24 8.39 -15.26
CA VAL A 275 11.29 8.31 -13.79
C VAL A 275 12.19 9.41 -13.25
N TYR A 276 11.93 9.86 -12.05
CA TYR A 276 12.64 10.94 -11.37
C TYR A 276 13.32 10.40 -10.11
N HIS A 277 14.45 11.01 -9.72
CA HIS A 277 15.08 10.65 -8.46
C HIS A 277 14.17 10.99 -7.28
N ILE A 278 14.11 10.12 -6.25
CA ILE A 278 13.45 10.43 -4.98
C ILE A 278 14.41 11.31 -4.16
N ASP A 279 13.94 12.47 -3.77
CA ASP A 279 14.69 13.36 -2.88
C ASP A 279 14.67 12.92 -1.43
#